data_981cbdc56077196ae1683550d5e1eb74
#
_entry.id   981cbdc56077196ae1683550d5e1eb74
#
_cell.length_a   1.000
_cell.length_b   1.000
_cell.length_c   1.000
_cell.angle_alpha   90.00
_cell.angle_beta   90.00
_cell.angle_gamma   90.00
#
_symmetry.space_group_name_H-M   'P 1'
#
loop_
_entity.id
_entity.type
_entity.pdbx_description
1 polymer ?
#
loop_
_entity_poly.entity_id
_entity_poly.type
_entity_poly.pdbx_seq_one_letter_code
_entity_poly.pdbx_strand_id
1 'polypeptide(L)'
;SLEGYYQETGRAGRDGGEGKCIAFYDYEDIHKLEKFNKGKDVAEQEIARELLNETVTYAESSVCRHKLLLHYFGESYEKENCGACDNCINPKVKFDGQEDIKLAIDAIIATKQLFKTKHISELLAGKLTGDIKTAKHDTNEFFGAGDDNDEKYWTSIIRQAIVNNLLSKDIEEYGVLKVTKEGHDFVKKPYPVMVTKDHDYDNPDEDDFDRSEEH
;
A
#
# COMPACT_ATOMS: atom_id res chain seq x y z
N SER A 1 -13.04 4.14 -7.99
CA SER A 1 -12.51 4.51 -6.66
C SER A 1 -13.02 3.55 -5.59
N LEU A 2 -12.33 3.49 -4.45
CA LEU A 2 -12.74 2.66 -3.32
C LEU A 2 -14.09 3.08 -2.74
N GLU A 3 -14.44 4.36 -2.75
CA GLU A 3 -15.75 4.84 -2.32
C GLU A 3 -16.87 4.26 -3.18
N GLY A 4 -16.68 4.26 -4.50
CA GLY A 4 -17.64 3.65 -5.43
C GLY A 4 -17.78 2.15 -5.18
N TYR A 5 -16.67 1.45 -5.01
CA TYR A 5 -16.67 0.03 -4.65
C TYR A 5 -17.42 -0.22 -3.34
N TYR A 6 -17.15 0.54 -2.29
CA TYR A 6 -17.83 0.44 -1.01
C TYR A 6 -19.34 0.69 -1.11
N GLN A 7 -19.75 1.71 -1.86
CA GLN A 7 -21.16 2.01 -2.05
C GLN A 7 -21.91 0.90 -2.80
N GLU A 8 -21.28 0.28 -3.79
CA GLU A 8 -21.90 -0.80 -4.55
C GLU A 8 -21.93 -2.11 -3.79
N THR A 9 -20.81 -2.51 -3.18
CA THR A 9 -20.72 -3.75 -2.40
C THR A 9 -21.54 -3.68 -1.11
N GLY A 10 -21.67 -2.50 -0.49
CA GLY A 10 -22.50 -2.25 0.68
C GLY A 10 -24.02 -2.38 0.42
N ARG A 11 -24.45 -2.63 -0.83
CA ARG A 11 -25.84 -2.95 -1.16
C ARG A 11 -26.14 -4.45 -0.99
N ALA A 12 -25.13 -5.30 -1.05
CA ALA A 12 -25.30 -6.72 -0.84
C ALA A 12 -25.66 -7.01 0.63
N GLY A 13 -26.57 -7.95 0.86
CA GLY A 13 -26.96 -8.37 2.21
C GLY A 13 -27.84 -7.40 3.00
N ARG A 14 -28.42 -6.35 2.38
CA ARG A 14 -29.32 -5.40 3.07
C ARG A 14 -30.61 -6.02 3.58
N ASP A 15 -31.00 -7.13 3.01
CA ASP A 15 -32.17 -7.96 3.41
C ASP A 15 -31.81 -8.93 4.57
N GLY A 16 -30.58 -8.87 5.10
CA GLY A 16 -30.09 -9.77 6.15
C GLY A 16 -29.56 -11.09 5.59
N GLY A 17 -29.53 -11.27 4.28
CA GLY A 17 -28.91 -12.42 3.62
C GLY A 17 -27.39 -12.29 3.50
N GLU A 18 -26.74 -13.40 3.15
CA GLU A 18 -25.30 -13.39 2.84
C GLU A 18 -25.05 -12.68 1.50
N GLY A 19 -24.09 -11.76 1.46
CA GLY A 19 -23.66 -11.06 0.26
C GLY A 19 -22.25 -11.49 -0.13
N LYS A 20 -22.03 -11.84 -1.40
CA LYS A 20 -20.70 -12.10 -1.96
C LYS A 20 -20.28 -10.93 -2.86
N CYS A 21 -19.12 -10.34 -2.55
CA CYS A 21 -18.52 -9.28 -3.34
C CYS A 21 -17.41 -9.86 -4.20
N ILE A 22 -17.46 -9.65 -5.51
CA ILE A 22 -16.44 -10.09 -6.46
C ILE A 22 -15.97 -8.88 -7.24
N ALA A 23 -14.67 -8.63 -7.27
CA ALA A 23 -14.04 -7.62 -8.11
C ALA A 23 -13.16 -8.31 -9.16
N PHE A 24 -13.26 -7.84 -10.40
CA PHE A 24 -12.31 -8.20 -11.45
C PHE A 24 -11.26 -7.11 -11.53
N TYR A 25 -9.99 -7.50 -11.49
CA TYR A 25 -8.86 -6.61 -11.52
C TYR A 25 -7.92 -7.01 -12.66
N ASP A 26 -7.55 -6.01 -13.49
CA ASP A 26 -6.57 -6.14 -14.55
C ASP A 26 -5.77 -4.83 -14.62
N TYR A 27 -4.45 -4.93 -14.62
CA TYR A 27 -3.57 -3.77 -14.66
C TYR A 27 -3.71 -2.96 -15.97
N GLU A 28 -4.08 -3.61 -17.08
CA GLU A 28 -4.36 -2.90 -18.35
C GLU A 28 -5.54 -1.92 -18.22
N ASP A 29 -6.53 -2.23 -17.38
CA ASP A 29 -7.66 -1.34 -17.15
C ASP A 29 -7.26 -0.08 -16.41
N ILE A 30 -6.25 -0.16 -15.55
CA ILE A 30 -5.68 1.00 -14.87
C ILE A 30 -5.11 1.99 -15.88
N HIS A 31 -4.33 1.52 -16.86
CA HIS A 31 -3.82 2.38 -17.93
C HIS A 31 -4.91 3.00 -18.79
N LYS A 32 -6.04 2.31 -19.01
CA LYS A 32 -7.19 2.88 -19.72
C LYS A 32 -7.81 4.01 -18.91
N LEU A 33 -7.99 3.80 -17.60
CA LEU A 33 -8.56 4.81 -16.69
C LEU A 33 -7.66 6.04 -16.58
N GLU A 34 -6.34 5.88 -16.54
CA GLU A 34 -5.39 7.00 -16.56
C GLU A 34 -5.54 7.86 -17.83
N LYS A 35 -5.76 7.22 -19.00
CA LYS A 35 -5.99 7.95 -20.26
C LYS A 35 -7.23 8.84 -20.24
N PHE A 36 -8.30 8.41 -19.57
CA PHE A 36 -9.53 9.23 -19.42
C PHE A 36 -9.30 10.51 -18.60
N ASN A 37 -8.29 10.52 -17.74
CA ASN A 37 -8.00 11.68 -16.90
C ASN A 37 -7.11 12.73 -17.59
N LYS A 38 -6.48 12.42 -18.74
CA LYS A 38 -5.54 13.32 -19.43
C LYS A 38 -6.15 14.64 -19.95
N GLY A 39 -7.48 14.74 -20.04
CA GLY A 39 -8.18 15.96 -20.50
C GLY A 39 -8.62 16.90 -19.37
N LYS A 40 -8.38 16.54 -18.11
CA LYS A 40 -8.74 17.32 -16.93
C LYS A 40 -7.63 18.32 -16.58
N ASP A 41 -7.92 19.30 -15.71
CA ASP A 41 -6.88 20.15 -15.20
C ASP A 41 -5.88 19.38 -14.30
N VAL A 42 -4.71 19.97 -14.03
CA VAL A 42 -3.59 19.28 -13.36
C VAL A 42 -3.98 18.82 -11.95
N ALA A 43 -4.74 19.63 -11.20
CA ALA A 43 -5.15 19.27 -9.84
C ALA A 43 -6.16 18.12 -9.85
N GLU A 44 -7.11 18.12 -10.78
CA GLU A 44 -8.05 17.00 -10.94
C GLU A 44 -7.37 15.72 -11.40
N GLN A 45 -6.36 15.81 -12.27
CA GLN A 45 -5.56 14.65 -12.69
C GLN A 45 -4.82 14.02 -11.51
N GLU A 46 -4.25 14.84 -10.62
CA GLU A 46 -3.52 14.37 -9.45
C GLU A 46 -4.45 13.64 -8.47
N ILE A 47 -5.61 14.24 -8.16
CA ILE A 47 -6.63 13.60 -7.31
C ILE A 47 -7.11 12.28 -7.92
N ALA A 48 -7.41 12.26 -9.22
CA ALA A 48 -7.86 11.05 -9.90
C ALA A 48 -6.81 9.94 -9.88
N ARG A 49 -5.52 10.30 -10.00
CA ARG A 49 -4.41 9.36 -9.90
C ARG A 49 -4.30 8.78 -8.50
N GLU A 50 -4.40 9.59 -7.45
CA GLU A 50 -4.36 9.09 -6.07
C GLU A 50 -5.52 8.14 -5.77
N LEU A 51 -6.75 8.46 -6.18
CA LEU A 51 -7.90 7.58 -6.02
C LEU A 51 -7.75 6.26 -6.79
N LEU A 52 -7.10 6.30 -7.95
CA LEU A 52 -6.80 5.10 -8.72
C LEU A 52 -5.73 4.25 -8.03
N ASN A 53 -4.66 4.87 -7.51
CA ASN A 53 -3.62 4.20 -6.76
C ASN A 53 -4.16 3.52 -5.50
N GLU A 54 -5.11 4.14 -4.78
CA GLU A 54 -5.77 3.50 -3.64
C GLU A 54 -6.57 2.26 -4.05
N THR A 55 -7.19 2.29 -5.24
CA THR A 55 -7.92 1.14 -5.78
C THR A 55 -6.98 0.00 -6.16
N VAL A 56 -5.85 0.30 -6.83
CA VAL A 56 -4.78 -0.66 -7.12
C VAL A 56 -4.23 -1.26 -5.82
N THR A 57 -3.90 -0.39 -4.86
CA THR A 57 -3.44 -0.76 -3.53
C THR A 57 -4.36 -1.77 -2.85
N TYR A 58 -5.67 -1.52 -2.91
CA TYR A 58 -6.67 -2.42 -2.35
C TYR A 58 -6.72 -3.78 -3.10
N ALA A 59 -6.62 -3.75 -4.43
CA ALA A 59 -6.68 -4.96 -5.25
C ALA A 59 -5.46 -5.85 -5.06
N GLU A 60 -4.26 -5.28 -5.06
CA GLU A 60 -2.99 -6.04 -5.01
C GLU A 60 -2.59 -6.47 -3.60
N SER A 61 -3.08 -5.79 -2.56
CA SER A 61 -2.70 -6.10 -1.18
C SER A 61 -3.17 -7.47 -0.72
N SER A 62 -2.30 -8.17 -0.01
CA SER A 62 -2.61 -9.41 0.71
C SER A 62 -3.07 -9.20 2.16
N VAL A 63 -3.16 -7.95 2.62
CA VAL A 63 -3.75 -7.59 3.91
C VAL A 63 -5.27 -7.80 3.89
N CYS A 64 -5.87 -8.12 5.02
CA CYS A 64 -7.32 -8.28 5.16
C CYS A 64 -8.09 -7.14 4.47
N ARG A 65 -9.00 -7.48 3.53
CA ARG A 65 -9.80 -6.50 2.76
C ARG A 65 -10.62 -5.58 3.65
N HIS A 66 -11.20 -6.11 4.72
CA HIS A 66 -11.95 -5.32 5.71
C HIS A 66 -11.05 -4.31 6.43
N LYS A 67 -9.86 -4.75 6.85
CA LYS A 67 -8.89 -3.88 7.54
C LYS A 67 -8.46 -2.73 6.65
N LEU A 68 -8.14 -3.00 5.39
CA LEU A 68 -7.77 -1.97 4.42
C LEU A 68 -8.90 -0.97 4.16
N LEU A 69 -10.11 -1.48 3.97
CA LEU A 69 -11.27 -0.64 3.65
C LEU A 69 -11.64 0.27 4.82
N LEU A 70 -11.70 -0.25 6.04
CA LEU A 70 -11.98 0.54 7.23
C LEU A 70 -10.89 1.59 7.47
N HIS A 71 -9.62 1.18 7.32
CA HIS A 71 -8.50 2.12 7.44
C HIS A 71 -8.58 3.26 6.39
N TYR A 72 -8.99 2.95 5.16
CA TYR A 72 -9.21 3.95 4.11
C TYR A 72 -10.24 5.01 4.53
N PHE A 73 -11.30 4.61 5.25
CA PHE A 73 -12.32 5.52 5.80
C PHE A 73 -11.96 6.11 7.17
N GLY A 74 -10.74 5.93 7.65
CA GLY A 74 -10.26 6.47 8.93
C GLY A 74 -10.72 5.68 10.15
N GLU A 75 -11.23 4.47 9.95
CA GLU A 75 -11.65 3.58 11.04
C GLU A 75 -10.56 2.56 11.38
N SER A 76 -10.47 2.18 12.65
CA SER A 76 -9.58 1.12 13.11
C SER A 76 -10.29 -0.24 13.12
N TYR A 77 -9.56 -1.30 12.76
CA TYR A 77 -10.04 -2.67 12.84
C TYR A 77 -9.12 -3.47 13.75
N GLU A 78 -9.59 -3.74 14.97
CA GLU A 78 -8.78 -4.36 16.02
C GLU A 78 -8.50 -5.85 15.79
N LYS A 79 -9.33 -6.53 14.97
CA LYS A 79 -9.13 -7.95 14.67
C LYS A 79 -7.98 -8.13 13.69
N GLU A 80 -7.22 -9.20 13.84
CA GLU A 80 -6.13 -9.53 12.92
C GLU A 80 -6.64 -9.83 11.50
N ASN A 81 -7.78 -10.52 11.40
CA ASN A 81 -8.45 -10.85 10.14
C ASN A 81 -9.98 -10.85 10.30
N CYS A 82 -10.71 -10.82 9.18
CA CYS A 82 -12.17 -10.87 9.20
C CYS A 82 -12.74 -12.29 9.05
N GLY A 83 -11.90 -13.28 8.73
CA GLY A 83 -12.30 -14.66 8.51
C GLY A 83 -13.14 -14.92 7.25
N ALA A 84 -13.44 -13.91 6.44
CA ALA A 84 -14.40 -14.00 5.33
C ALA A 84 -13.90 -13.52 3.97
N CYS A 85 -12.89 -12.63 3.92
CA CYS A 85 -12.34 -12.18 2.64
C CYS A 85 -11.33 -13.18 2.06
N ASP A 86 -11.04 -13.05 0.77
CA ASP A 86 -10.08 -13.86 0.03
C ASP A 86 -8.72 -13.96 0.74
N ASN A 87 -8.15 -12.83 1.17
CA ASN A 87 -6.86 -12.79 1.88
C ASN A 87 -6.88 -13.44 3.28
N CYS A 88 -8.05 -13.53 3.91
CA CYS A 88 -8.17 -14.20 5.21
C CYS A 88 -8.46 -15.69 5.07
N ILE A 89 -9.12 -16.11 3.99
CA ILE A 89 -9.40 -17.51 3.69
C ILE A 89 -8.14 -18.20 3.15
N ASN A 90 -7.36 -17.48 2.32
CA ASN A 90 -6.10 -17.96 1.75
C ASN A 90 -4.97 -16.98 2.14
N PRO A 91 -4.51 -16.99 3.39
CA PRO A 91 -3.51 -16.06 3.85
C PRO A 91 -2.15 -16.38 3.21
N LYS A 92 -1.43 -15.34 2.81
CA LYS A 92 -0.02 -15.46 2.42
C LYS A 92 0.88 -15.63 3.64
N VAL A 93 2.06 -16.22 3.41
CA VAL A 93 3.09 -16.36 4.44
C VAL A 93 3.50 -14.99 4.98
N LYS A 94 3.54 -14.88 6.30
CA LYS A 94 3.99 -13.69 7.00
C LYS A 94 5.49 -13.78 7.28
N PHE A 95 6.16 -12.66 7.18
CA PHE A 95 7.57 -12.51 7.58
C PHE A 95 7.75 -11.30 8.49
N ASP A 96 8.86 -11.25 9.22
CA ASP A 96 9.16 -10.09 10.06
C ASP A 96 9.69 -8.93 9.19
N GLY A 97 8.90 -7.87 9.08
CA GLY A 97 9.23 -6.65 8.36
C GLY A 97 9.84 -5.55 9.22
N GLN A 98 10.30 -5.87 10.45
CA GLN A 98 10.81 -4.88 11.39
C GLN A 98 11.89 -3.97 10.78
N GLU A 99 12.90 -4.57 10.15
CA GLU A 99 14.05 -3.82 9.59
C GLU A 99 13.61 -3.00 8.37
N ASP A 100 12.77 -3.55 7.52
CA ASP A 100 12.28 -2.86 6.32
C ASP A 100 11.39 -1.66 6.68
N ILE A 101 10.48 -1.85 7.64
CA ILE A 101 9.64 -0.76 8.14
C ILE A 101 10.50 0.33 8.78
N LYS A 102 11.50 -0.06 9.57
CA LYS A 102 12.42 0.89 10.18
C LYS A 102 13.17 1.69 9.11
N LEU A 103 13.72 1.02 8.10
CA LEU A 103 14.42 1.65 6.99
C LEU A 103 13.51 2.64 6.24
N ALA A 104 12.26 2.25 5.97
CA ALA A 104 11.29 3.14 5.33
C ALA A 104 10.97 4.38 6.18
N ILE A 105 10.78 4.21 7.49
CA ILE A 105 10.53 5.33 8.41
C ILE A 105 11.74 6.26 8.48
N ASP A 106 12.95 5.74 8.57
CA ASP A 106 14.18 6.53 8.61
C ASP A 106 14.36 7.34 7.32
N ALA A 107 14.10 6.74 6.15
CA ALA A 107 14.09 7.45 4.85
C ALA A 107 13.06 8.56 4.79
N ILE A 108 11.85 8.35 5.33
CA ILE A 108 10.79 9.37 5.41
C ILE A 108 11.24 10.53 6.30
N ILE A 109 11.85 10.25 7.45
CA ILE A 109 12.39 11.28 8.34
C ILE A 109 13.53 12.07 7.66
N ALA A 110 14.47 11.38 7.02
CA ALA A 110 15.59 12.00 6.32
C ALA A 110 15.14 12.92 5.15
N THR A 111 14.03 12.57 4.50
CA THR A 111 13.39 13.40 3.47
C THR A 111 12.40 14.42 4.03
N LYS A 112 12.47 14.70 5.34
CA LYS A 112 11.69 15.73 6.07
C LYS A 112 10.17 15.51 6.02
N GLN A 113 9.72 14.28 5.74
CA GLN A 113 8.29 13.94 5.66
C GLN A 113 7.53 14.82 4.64
N LEU A 114 8.14 15.07 3.47
CA LEU A 114 7.59 15.92 2.41
C LEU A 114 7.22 15.15 1.14
N PHE A 115 7.35 13.83 1.15
CA PHE A 115 7.18 13.01 -0.06
C PHE A 115 6.13 11.92 0.13
N LYS A 116 5.55 11.52 -1.00
CA LYS A 116 4.54 10.46 -1.09
C LYS A 116 5.19 9.07 -1.14
N THR A 117 4.37 8.03 -0.97
CA THR A 117 4.80 6.62 -1.02
C THR A 117 5.66 6.32 -2.23
N LYS A 118 5.23 6.69 -3.43
CA LYS A 118 5.98 6.42 -4.66
C LYS A 118 7.42 6.95 -4.60
N HIS A 119 7.62 8.19 -4.18
CA HIS A 119 8.95 8.79 -4.11
C HIS A 119 9.87 8.05 -3.11
N ILE A 120 9.34 7.68 -1.95
CA ILE A 120 10.10 6.94 -0.94
C ILE A 120 10.42 5.52 -1.42
N SER A 121 9.47 4.86 -2.10
CA SER A 121 9.70 3.54 -2.69
C SER A 121 10.76 3.56 -3.80
N GLU A 122 10.72 4.58 -4.68
CA GLU A 122 11.75 4.79 -5.72
C GLU A 122 13.13 5.10 -5.10
N LEU A 123 13.17 5.90 -4.02
CA LEU A 123 14.39 6.22 -3.28
C LEU A 123 15.04 4.95 -2.72
N LEU A 124 14.30 4.14 -1.98
CA LEU A 124 14.80 2.92 -1.34
C LEU A 124 15.23 1.87 -2.37
N ALA A 125 14.47 1.70 -3.43
CA ALA A 125 14.80 0.78 -4.53
C ALA A 125 15.96 1.28 -5.42
N GLY A 126 16.51 2.45 -5.19
CA GLY A 126 17.58 3.02 -6.01
C GLY A 126 17.14 3.39 -7.43
N LYS A 127 15.84 3.62 -7.66
CA LYS A 127 15.28 3.94 -8.96
C LYS A 127 15.50 5.42 -9.31
N LEU A 128 16.40 5.68 -10.24
CA LEU A 128 16.74 7.04 -10.65
C LEU A 128 15.68 7.64 -11.57
N THR A 129 14.73 8.38 -11.00
CA THR A 129 13.66 9.09 -11.71
C THR A 129 13.92 10.60 -11.81
N GLY A 130 13.10 11.30 -12.62
CA GLY A 130 13.14 12.77 -12.71
C GLY A 130 12.86 13.44 -11.36
N ASP A 131 11.92 12.88 -10.58
CA ASP A 131 11.53 13.40 -9.27
C ASP A 131 12.66 13.23 -8.25
N ILE A 132 13.33 12.08 -8.24
CA ILE A 132 14.51 11.81 -7.38
C ILE A 132 15.64 12.81 -7.69
N LYS A 133 15.94 13.04 -8.97
CA LYS A 133 16.96 14.02 -9.39
C LYS A 133 16.59 15.45 -9.01
N THR A 134 15.33 15.84 -9.23
CA THR A 134 14.85 17.20 -8.92
C THR A 134 14.92 17.47 -7.41
N ALA A 135 14.61 16.49 -6.59
CA ALA A 135 14.74 16.56 -5.14
C ALA A 135 16.21 16.43 -4.66
N LYS A 136 17.15 16.10 -5.55
CA LYS A 136 18.56 15.79 -5.22
C LYS A 136 18.71 14.61 -4.24
N HIS A 137 17.81 13.67 -4.33
CA HIS A 137 17.82 12.48 -3.46
C HIS A 137 18.66 11.34 -4.04
N ASP A 138 19.16 11.45 -5.25
CA ASP A 138 20.17 10.56 -5.85
C ASP A 138 21.52 10.55 -5.09
N THR A 139 21.76 11.55 -4.25
CA THR A 139 22.93 11.64 -3.35
C THR A 139 22.56 11.47 -1.88
N ASN A 140 21.31 11.12 -1.57
CA ASN A 140 20.85 10.84 -0.21
C ASN A 140 21.36 9.48 0.25
N GLU A 141 21.66 9.31 1.54
CA GLU A 141 22.16 8.05 2.12
C GLU A 141 21.19 6.89 1.98
N PHE A 142 19.88 7.17 1.81
CA PHE A 142 18.84 6.16 1.61
C PHE A 142 18.60 5.79 0.14
N PHE A 143 19.28 6.45 -0.80
CA PHE A 143 19.14 6.09 -2.21
C PHE A 143 19.76 4.72 -2.48
N GLY A 144 18.91 3.75 -2.83
CA GLY A 144 19.31 2.36 -3.03
C GLY A 144 19.64 1.61 -1.73
N ALA A 145 19.29 2.15 -0.56
CA ALA A 145 19.53 1.46 0.71
C ALA A 145 18.75 0.14 0.85
N GLY A 146 17.77 -0.09 0.00
CA GLY A 146 16.95 -1.29 -0.08
C GLY A 146 16.85 -1.84 -1.51
N ASP A 147 17.90 -1.74 -2.31
CA ASP A 147 17.94 -2.10 -3.74
C ASP A 147 17.89 -3.62 -4.00
N ASP A 148 17.97 -4.44 -2.96
CA ASP A 148 17.63 -5.88 -3.02
C ASP A 148 16.14 -6.11 -3.34
N ASN A 149 15.30 -5.10 -3.17
CA ASN A 149 13.86 -5.14 -3.41
C ASN A 149 13.43 -4.00 -4.35
N ASP A 150 12.39 -4.25 -5.11
CA ASP A 150 11.85 -3.30 -6.08
C ASP A 150 10.91 -2.24 -5.46
N GLU A 151 10.46 -1.29 -6.28
CA GLU A 151 9.51 -0.25 -5.88
C GLU A 151 8.17 -0.81 -5.39
N LYS A 152 7.68 -1.92 -5.97
CA LYS A 152 6.42 -2.57 -5.57
C LYS A 152 6.54 -3.11 -4.14
N TYR A 153 7.65 -3.76 -3.82
CA TYR A 153 7.93 -4.25 -2.47
C TYR A 153 7.90 -3.11 -1.44
N TRP A 154 8.65 -2.04 -1.68
CA TRP A 154 8.69 -0.89 -0.75
C TRP A 154 7.35 -0.19 -0.61
N THR A 155 6.56 -0.13 -1.68
CA THR A 155 5.18 0.37 -1.64
C THR A 155 4.31 -0.50 -0.71
N SER A 156 4.47 -1.82 -0.77
CA SER A 156 3.77 -2.75 0.13
C SER A 156 4.18 -2.58 1.59
N ILE A 157 5.49 -2.49 1.88
CA ILE A 157 6.01 -2.27 3.24
C ILE A 157 5.48 -0.96 3.85
N ILE A 158 5.56 0.15 3.10
CA ILE A 158 5.04 1.46 3.54
C ILE A 158 3.54 1.38 3.83
N ARG A 159 2.76 0.73 2.96
CA ARG A 159 1.32 0.52 3.17
C ARG A 159 1.04 -0.24 4.46
N GLN A 160 1.75 -1.33 4.69
CA GLN A 160 1.57 -2.13 5.90
C GLN A 160 2.00 -1.36 7.16
N ALA A 161 3.03 -0.51 7.08
CA ALA A 161 3.38 0.41 8.15
C ALA A 161 2.26 1.43 8.46
N ILE A 162 1.55 1.91 7.41
CA ILE A 162 0.38 2.79 7.57
C ILE A 162 -0.76 2.02 8.27
N VAL A 163 -1.08 0.82 7.81
CA VAL A 163 -2.14 -0.03 8.40
C VAL A 163 -1.85 -0.40 9.86
N ASN A 164 -0.57 -0.44 10.23
CA ASN A 164 -0.12 -0.66 11.62
C ASN A 164 0.08 0.65 12.41
N ASN A 165 -0.43 1.77 11.90
CA ASN A 165 -0.38 3.10 12.53
C ASN A 165 1.05 3.62 12.83
N LEU A 166 2.07 3.09 12.17
CA LEU A 166 3.46 3.59 12.30
C LEU A 166 3.70 4.79 11.37
N LEU A 167 2.96 4.85 10.27
CA LEU A 167 2.93 5.94 9.30
C LEU A 167 1.48 6.42 9.10
N SER A 168 1.32 7.62 8.58
CA SER A 168 0.05 8.17 8.12
C SER A 168 0.23 8.93 6.81
N LYS A 169 -0.87 9.12 6.07
CA LYS A 169 -0.91 10.00 4.90
C LYS A 169 -1.58 11.31 5.30
N ASP A 170 -0.93 12.42 5.01
CA ASP A 170 -1.53 13.74 5.17
C ASP A 170 -2.45 14.04 3.97
N ILE A 171 -3.75 14.06 4.24
CA ILE A 171 -4.78 14.27 3.20
C ILE A 171 -4.73 15.71 2.68
N GLU A 172 -4.43 16.69 3.55
CA GLU A 172 -4.34 18.10 3.15
C GLU A 172 -3.14 18.36 2.24
N GLU A 173 -2.06 17.58 2.39
CA GLU A 173 -0.87 17.60 1.55
C GLU A 173 -0.90 16.49 0.47
N TYR A 174 -2.08 16.10 -0.01
CA TYR A 174 -2.26 15.15 -1.11
C TYR A 174 -1.58 13.78 -0.89
N GLY A 175 -1.57 13.26 0.33
CA GLY A 175 -1.04 11.93 0.64
C GLY A 175 0.45 11.87 0.91
N VAL A 176 1.06 12.97 1.34
CA VAL A 176 2.43 13.00 1.84
C VAL A 176 2.54 12.15 3.10
N LEU A 177 3.62 11.38 3.21
CA LEU A 177 3.86 10.49 4.34
C LEU A 177 4.33 11.26 5.57
N LYS A 178 3.70 10.94 6.71
CA LYS A 178 4.09 11.44 8.04
C LYS A 178 4.35 10.26 8.97
N VAL A 179 5.31 10.44 9.85
CA VAL A 179 5.62 9.45 10.89
C VAL A 179 4.74 9.73 12.10
N THR A 180 4.01 8.73 12.57
CA THR A 180 3.15 8.86 13.75
C THR A 180 3.99 8.86 15.02
N LYS A 181 3.35 9.12 16.18
CA LYS A 181 4.02 8.97 17.49
C LYS A 181 4.50 7.53 17.68
N GLU A 182 3.67 6.56 17.33
CA GLU A 182 3.97 5.12 17.39
C GLU A 182 5.15 4.77 16.47
N GLY A 183 5.22 5.36 15.28
CA GLY A 183 6.34 5.20 14.35
C GLY A 183 7.66 5.75 14.91
N HIS A 184 7.63 6.91 15.54
CA HIS A 184 8.81 7.47 16.22
C HIS A 184 9.26 6.61 17.41
N ASP A 185 8.33 6.04 18.16
CA ASP A 185 8.66 5.16 19.28
C ASP A 185 9.17 3.80 18.77
N PHE A 186 8.62 3.30 17.66
CA PHE A 186 9.11 2.10 16.98
C PHE A 186 10.57 2.24 16.52
N VAL A 187 10.95 3.34 15.90
CA VAL A 187 12.35 3.56 15.48
C VAL A 187 13.34 3.53 16.66
N LYS A 188 12.93 4.08 17.82
CA LYS A 188 13.77 4.07 19.04
C LYS A 188 13.90 2.69 19.65
N LYS A 189 12.83 1.89 19.62
CA LYS A 189 12.78 0.54 20.16
C LYS A 189 11.99 -0.36 19.21
N PRO A 190 12.64 -0.87 18.14
CA PRO A 190 11.98 -1.73 17.18
C PRO A 190 11.47 -3.03 17.82
N TYR A 191 10.38 -3.55 17.27
CA TYR A 191 9.79 -4.82 17.64
C TYR A 191 9.31 -5.55 16.38
N PRO A 192 9.17 -6.88 16.38
CA PRO A 192 8.69 -7.63 15.23
C PRO A 192 7.34 -7.15 14.75
N VAL A 193 7.23 -6.85 13.45
CA VAL A 193 5.97 -6.49 12.78
C VAL A 193 5.77 -7.44 11.62
N MET A 194 4.79 -8.33 11.76
CA MET A 194 4.52 -9.32 10.73
C MET A 194 3.84 -8.68 9.53
N VAL A 195 4.46 -8.83 8.37
CA VAL A 195 4.01 -8.31 7.07
C VAL A 195 3.89 -9.46 6.06
N THR A 196 3.22 -9.20 4.94
CA THR A 196 3.02 -10.14 3.85
C THR A 196 3.46 -9.53 2.53
N LYS A 197 3.86 -10.36 1.56
CA LYS A 197 4.04 -9.91 0.18
C LYS A 197 2.67 -9.68 -0.47
N ASP A 198 2.57 -8.66 -1.31
CA ASP A 198 1.37 -8.41 -2.10
C ASP A 198 1.15 -9.50 -3.17
N HIS A 199 -0.06 -9.53 -3.75
CA HIS A 199 -0.34 -10.38 -4.90
C HIS A 199 0.37 -9.86 -6.14
N ASP A 200 1.00 -10.75 -6.88
CA ASP A 200 1.52 -10.48 -8.21
C ASP A 200 0.63 -11.12 -9.27
N TYR A 201 -0.32 -10.35 -9.78
CA TYR A 201 -1.26 -10.81 -10.81
C TYR A 201 -0.64 -10.90 -12.21
N ASP A 202 0.55 -10.31 -12.41
CA ASP A 202 1.31 -10.41 -13.65
C ASP A 202 2.07 -11.75 -13.74
N ASN A 203 2.40 -12.35 -12.57
CA ASN A 203 3.10 -13.63 -12.45
C ASN A 203 2.38 -14.59 -11.49
N PRO A 204 1.19 -15.10 -11.86
CA PRO A 204 0.36 -15.92 -10.96
C PRO A 204 1.03 -17.23 -10.53
N ASP A 205 2.03 -17.73 -11.27
CA ASP A 205 2.74 -18.97 -10.95
C ASP A 205 3.63 -18.87 -9.70
N GLU A 206 4.09 -17.67 -9.33
CA GLU A 206 4.83 -17.45 -8.07
C GLU A 206 3.90 -17.51 -6.83
N ASP A 207 2.64 -17.13 -6.99
CA ASP A 207 1.63 -17.20 -5.92
C ASP A 207 1.19 -18.63 -5.59
N ASP A 208 1.29 -19.57 -6.54
CA ASP A 208 0.95 -20.99 -6.35
C ASP A 208 2.09 -21.81 -5.74
N PHE A 209 3.34 -21.38 -5.88
CA PHE A 209 4.51 -22.10 -5.35
C PHE A 209 4.55 -22.10 -3.82
N ASP A 210 4.14 -21.01 -3.17
CA ASP A 210 4.03 -20.90 -1.70
C ASP A 210 2.97 -21.83 -1.09
N ARG A 211 2.03 -22.36 -1.91
CA ARG A 211 0.99 -23.30 -1.45
C ARG A 211 1.40 -24.76 -1.49
N SER A 212 2.49 -25.11 -2.18
CA SER A 212 2.87 -26.51 -2.43
C SER A 212 3.88 -27.08 -1.42
N GLU A 213 4.41 -26.27 -0.49
CA GLU A 213 5.37 -26.73 0.52
C GLU A 213 4.75 -27.09 1.88
N GLU A 214 3.42 -26.97 2.05
CA GLU A 214 2.70 -27.31 3.29
C GLU A 214 1.80 -28.57 3.15
N HIS A 215 2.32 -29.66 2.58
CA HIS A 215 1.67 -30.98 2.67
C HIS A 215 2.62 -32.06 3.15
#